data_f0f924c052f16cf4465ace0a2960ab08
#
_entry.id   f0f924c052f16cf4465ace0a2960ab08
#
_cell.length_a   1.000
_cell.length_b   1.000
_cell.length_c   1.000
_cell.angle_alpha   90.00
_cell.angle_beta   90.00
_cell.angle_gamma   90.00
#
_symmetry.space_group_name_H-M   'P 1'
#
loop_
_entity.id
_entity.type
_entity.pdbx_description
1 polymer ?
#
loop_
_entity_poly.entity_id
_entity_poly.type
_entity_poly.pdbx_seq_one_letter_code
_entity_poly.pdbx_strand_id
1 'polypeptide(L)'
;MSSLASVDPEIAELIKAEERRQADTVKLIASENYVSKAVLEATGTVLTNKYSEGYVGKRYYEGQQVIDQVETVAIERAKALFGVNHANVQPYSGSPANLAIYMAFLQPGDTVMGMGLPFGGHLTHGWSVSATGKWFNPVRYGVRKDTGRVDLDEVRELALEHRPKLIFCGGTAIPRTIDFEGFASIAREVGAVLAADIAHIAGLVAGGAHPSPVGHADVISTTTHKTLRGPRGAMLMATSDEHATALNKAVFPGLQGGPHNHTTAAIAVALREAATDDFKAYAHQVVANAKALADELGSRGFDLVSGGT
;
A
#
# COMPACT_ATOMS: atom_id res chain seq x y z
N MET A 1 31.37 15.08 11.15
CA MET A 1 30.58 13.96 11.68
C MET A 1 31.34 12.67 11.42
N SER A 2 31.42 11.77 12.39
CA SER A 2 32.03 10.47 12.22
C SER A 2 31.25 9.64 11.21
N SER A 3 31.92 8.89 10.34
CA SER A 3 31.24 7.97 9.40
C SER A 3 30.72 6.74 10.14
N LEU A 4 29.70 6.07 9.58
CA LEU A 4 29.21 4.80 10.15
C LEU A 4 30.36 3.81 10.36
N ALA A 5 31.22 3.64 9.36
CA ALA A 5 32.36 2.72 9.44
C ALA A 5 33.36 3.04 10.58
N SER A 6 33.42 4.30 11.04
CA SER A 6 34.28 4.67 12.18
C SER A 6 33.58 4.53 13.53
N VAL A 7 32.26 4.51 13.57
CA VAL A 7 31.46 4.38 14.82
C VAL A 7 31.09 2.92 15.06
N ASP A 8 30.67 2.25 14.00
CA ASP A 8 30.22 0.85 14.05
C ASP A 8 30.66 0.12 12.76
N PRO A 9 31.89 -0.39 12.74
CA PRO A 9 32.42 -1.11 11.58
C PRO A 9 31.67 -2.42 11.31
N GLU A 10 31.11 -3.07 12.31
CA GLU A 10 30.36 -4.32 12.16
C GLU A 10 29.09 -4.08 11.33
N ILE A 11 28.28 -3.09 11.70
CA ILE A 11 27.07 -2.74 10.93
C ILE A 11 27.43 -2.23 9.53
N ALA A 12 28.53 -1.47 9.40
CA ALA A 12 28.98 -1.00 8.09
C ALA A 12 29.33 -2.16 7.14
N GLU A 13 29.99 -3.21 7.62
CA GLU A 13 30.32 -4.40 6.83
C GLU A 13 29.08 -5.25 6.50
N LEU A 14 28.12 -5.37 7.43
CA LEU A 14 26.85 -6.07 7.16
C LEU A 14 26.02 -5.37 6.08
N ILE A 15 25.98 -4.04 6.07
CA ILE A 15 25.32 -3.27 5.01
C ILE A 15 25.99 -3.53 3.65
N LYS A 16 27.31 -3.50 3.58
CA LYS A 16 28.05 -3.83 2.35
C LYS A 16 27.82 -5.28 1.90
N ALA A 17 27.70 -6.21 2.85
CA ALA A 17 27.39 -7.59 2.53
C ALA A 17 26.00 -7.73 1.93
N GLU A 18 25.00 -6.99 2.45
CA GLU A 18 23.64 -6.96 1.90
C GLU A 18 23.60 -6.28 0.52
N GLU A 19 24.36 -5.19 0.31
CA GLU A 19 24.50 -4.57 -1.01
C GLU A 19 25.04 -5.56 -2.04
N ARG A 20 26.08 -6.35 -1.71
CA ARG A 20 26.62 -7.41 -2.57
C ARG A 20 25.57 -8.48 -2.84
N ARG A 21 24.90 -8.98 -1.78
CA ARG A 21 23.84 -9.99 -1.94
C ARG A 21 22.75 -9.52 -2.90
N GLN A 22 22.33 -8.26 -2.78
CA GLN A 22 21.30 -7.68 -3.67
C GLN A 22 21.79 -7.54 -5.12
N ALA A 23 23.07 -7.26 -5.33
CA ALA A 23 23.65 -7.17 -6.67
C ALA A 23 23.81 -8.57 -7.33
N ASP A 24 24.11 -9.59 -6.53
CA ASP A 24 24.44 -10.93 -7.02
C ASP A 24 23.21 -11.85 -7.17
N THR A 25 22.02 -11.41 -6.72
CA THR A 25 20.82 -12.25 -6.72
C THR A 25 19.65 -11.63 -7.47
N VAL A 26 18.88 -12.47 -8.17
CA VAL A 26 17.62 -12.06 -8.79
C VAL A 26 16.49 -12.11 -7.75
N LYS A 27 15.80 -10.99 -7.57
CA LYS A 27 14.66 -10.91 -6.65
C LYS A 27 13.37 -11.37 -7.34
N LEU A 28 12.77 -12.43 -6.81
CA LEU A 28 11.45 -12.94 -7.23
C LEU A 28 10.37 -12.80 -6.15
N ILE A 29 10.67 -12.09 -5.06
CA ILE A 29 9.68 -11.76 -4.03
C ILE A 29 8.94 -10.49 -4.49
N ALA A 30 7.65 -10.61 -4.81
CA ALA A 30 6.85 -9.56 -5.40
C ALA A 30 6.74 -8.27 -4.56
N SER A 31 6.96 -8.36 -3.24
CA SER A 31 6.94 -7.21 -2.32
C SER A 31 8.29 -6.50 -2.19
N GLU A 32 9.35 -7.00 -2.82
CA GLU A 32 10.67 -6.37 -2.80
C GLU A 32 10.94 -5.54 -4.06
N ASN A 33 11.66 -4.43 -3.88
CA ASN A 33 12.12 -3.58 -4.99
C ASN A 33 13.41 -2.85 -4.60
N TYR A 34 13.98 -2.14 -5.55
CA TYR A 34 15.18 -1.31 -5.35
C TYR A 34 14.77 0.16 -5.33
N VAL A 35 15.08 0.85 -4.24
CA VAL A 35 14.90 2.30 -4.13
C VAL A 35 16.05 3.04 -4.83
N SER A 36 15.80 4.27 -5.26
CA SER A 36 16.85 5.13 -5.79
C SER A 36 17.80 5.61 -4.70
N LYS A 37 19.00 6.05 -5.10
CA LYS A 37 19.93 6.71 -4.19
C LYS A 37 19.31 7.95 -3.53
N ALA A 38 18.52 8.73 -4.26
CA ALA A 38 17.83 9.90 -3.73
C ALA A 38 16.84 9.57 -2.61
N VAL A 39 16.11 8.44 -2.73
CA VAL A 39 15.24 7.94 -1.66
C VAL A 39 16.04 7.55 -0.42
N LEU A 40 17.20 6.87 -0.58
CA LEU A 40 18.08 6.51 0.54
C LEU A 40 18.66 7.76 1.21
N GLU A 41 19.11 8.74 0.44
CA GLU A 41 19.65 10.00 0.96
C GLU A 41 18.58 10.77 1.76
N ALA A 42 17.34 10.83 1.27
CA ALA A 42 16.24 11.49 1.97
C ALA A 42 15.90 10.77 3.30
N THR A 43 15.96 9.43 3.33
CA THR A 43 15.70 8.62 4.52
C THR A 43 16.76 8.84 5.60
N GLY A 44 18.04 9.00 5.22
CA GLY A 44 19.16 9.17 6.15
C GLY A 44 19.43 10.61 6.56
N THR A 45 18.40 11.43 6.86
CA THR A 45 18.55 12.88 7.13
C THR A 45 18.26 13.26 8.58
N VAL A 46 18.62 14.51 8.93
CA VAL A 46 18.34 15.12 10.24
C VAL A 46 16.83 15.29 10.53
N LEU A 47 15.97 15.05 9.55
CA LEU A 47 14.51 15.06 9.75
C LEU A 47 14.07 13.99 10.77
N THR A 48 14.87 12.95 11.00
CA THR A 48 14.66 11.95 12.05
C THR A 48 14.66 12.54 13.47
N ASN A 49 15.30 13.70 13.68
CA ASN A 49 15.44 14.32 15.00
C ASN A 49 14.18 15.08 15.44
N LYS A 50 13.27 15.40 14.50
CA LYS A 50 12.14 16.30 14.79
C LYS A 50 10.88 15.52 15.13
N TYR A 51 10.29 15.82 16.27
CA TYR A 51 8.98 15.35 16.70
C TYR A 51 7.88 16.27 16.17
N SER A 52 6.83 15.72 15.51
CA SER A 52 5.83 16.51 14.77
C SER A 52 4.42 15.93 14.82
N GLU A 53 3.94 15.59 16.03
CA GLU A 53 2.55 15.15 16.24
C GLU A 53 1.54 16.16 15.72
N GLY A 54 0.45 15.67 15.17
CA GLY A 54 -0.58 16.45 14.50
C GLY A 54 -0.39 16.48 12.98
N TYR A 55 -0.98 17.46 12.35
CA TYR A 55 -1.03 17.65 10.90
C TYR A 55 -0.52 19.04 10.51
N VAL A 56 -0.25 19.25 9.23
CA VAL A 56 0.18 20.55 8.68
C VAL A 56 -0.70 21.69 9.21
N GLY A 57 -0.07 22.70 9.78
CA GLY A 57 -0.75 23.86 10.40
C GLY A 57 -1.51 23.58 11.71
N LYS A 58 -1.49 22.33 12.20
CA LYS A 58 -2.17 21.90 13.45
C LYS A 58 -1.28 20.95 14.24
N ARG A 59 -0.05 21.39 14.54
CA ARG A 59 0.93 20.63 15.32
C ARG A 59 0.80 20.92 16.82
N TYR A 60 1.26 19.98 17.61
CA TYR A 60 1.29 20.10 19.07
C TYR A 60 2.58 20.73 19.59
N TYR A 61 3.63 20.83 18.76
CA TYR A 61 4.95 21.33 19.11
C TYR A 61 5.40 22.42 18.15
N GLU A 62 6.33 23.25 18.61
CA GLU A 62 6.93 24.33 17.83
C GLU A 62 8.01 23.83 16.85
N GLY A 63 8.49 24.72 15.97
CA GLY A 63 9.58 24.46 15.03
C GLY A 63 9.17 23.58 13.83
N GLN A 64 7.92 23.69 13.40
CA GLN A 64 7.34 22.81 12.35
C GLN A 64 7.41 23.39 10.94
N GLN A 65 7.94 24.59 10.77
CA GLN A 65 7.89 25.33 9.49
C GLN A 65 8.46 24.55 8.30
N VAL A 66 9.55 23.80 8.53
CA VAL A 66 10.17 22.95 7.49
C VAL A 66 9.42 21.63 7.37
N ILE A 67 9.02 21.03 8.47
CA ILE A 67 8.30 19.76 8.49
C ILE A 67 6.95 19.87 7.78
N ASP A 68 6.22 20.96 8.02
CA ASP A 68 4.95 21.24 7.35
C ASP A 68 5.12 21.35 5.83
N GLN A 69 6.22 21.95 5.37
CA GLN A 69 6.54 22.01 3.93
C GLN A 69 6.85 20.62 3.36
N VAL A 70 7.65 19.81 4.07
CA VAL A 70 7.98 18.43 3.65
C VAL A 70 6.72 17.58 3.51
N GLU A 71 5.85 17.61 4.54
CA GLU A 71 4.61 16.84 4.53
C GLU A 71 3.63 17.35 3.46
N THR A 72 3.50 18.67 3.30
CA THR A 72 2.68 19.26 2.24
C THR A 72 3.14 18.82 0.85
N VAL A 73 4.44 18.84 0.58
CA VAL A 73 5.00 18.37 -0.71
C VAL A 73 4.67 16.90 -0.96
N ALA A 74 4.77 16.04 0.06
CA ALA A 74 4.42 14.62 -0.07
C ALA A 74 2.93 14.44 -0.36
N ILE A 75 2.05 15.14 0.38
CA ILE A 75 0.61 15.10 0.21
C ILE A 75 0.20 15.56 -1.20
N GLU A 76 0.69 16.72 -1.65
CA GLU A 76 0.32 17.27 -2.96
C GLU A 76 0.83 16.39 -4.12
N ARG A 77 2.02 15.79 -3.98
CA ARG A 77 2.52 14.82 -4.96
C ARG A 77 1.69 13.55 -5.01
N ALA A 78 1.26 13.02 -3.86
CA ALA A 78 0.37 11.87 -3.80
C ALA A 78 -0.98 12.16 -4.46
N LYS A 79 -1.59 13.32 -4.13
CA LYS A 79 -2.85 13.77 -4.73
C LYS A 79 -2.76 13.89 -6.25
N ALA A 80 -1.70 14.54 -6.74
CA ALA A 80 -1.49 14.75 -8.18
C ALA A 80 -1.23 13.42 -8.91
N LEU A 81 -0.43 12.51 -8.32
CA LEU A 81 -0.05 11.25 -8.95
C LEU A 81 -1.21 10.29 -9.09
N PHE A 82 -2.05 10.17 -8.05
CA PHE A 82 -3.16 9.23 -8.01
C PHE A 82 -4.52 9.84 -8.40
N GLY A 83 -4.62 11.16 -8.53
CA GLY A 83 -5.88 11.84 -8.88
C GLY A 83 -6.90 11.84 -7.74
N VAL A 84 -6.45 11.94 -6.49
CA VAL A 84 -7.30 11.95 -5.29
C VAL A 84 -7.36 13.33 -4.66
N ASN A 85 -8.42 13.62 -3.90
CA ASN A 85 -8.56 14.91 -3.21
C ASN A 85 -7.76 14.98 -1.91
N HIS A 86 -7.58 13.82 -1.23
CA HIS A 86 -6.95 13.73 0.07
C HIS A 86 -5.92 12.61 0.10
N ALA A 87 -4.80 12.87 0.77
CA ALA A 87 -3.78 11.89 1.08
C ALA A 87 -3.23 12.11 2.50
N ASN A 88 -3.02 11.02 3.22
CA ASN A 88 -2.30 10.98 4.49
C ASN A 88 -1.03 10.15 4.29
N VAL A 89 0.13 10.75 4.51
CA VAL A 89 1.45 10.17 4.27
C VAL A 89 2.15 9.74 5.57
N GLN A 90 1.44 9.77 6.70
CA GLN A 90 1.98 9.45 8.01
C GLN A 90 1.93 7.97 8.42
N PRO A 91 1.13 7.05 7.81
CA PRO A 91 1.13 5.65 8.22
C PRO A 91 2.53 5.03 8.12
N TYR A 92 2.99 4.37 9.20
CA TYR A 92 4.35 3.81 9.29
C TYR A 92 4.59 2.67 8.31
N SER A 93 3.56 1.91 7.99
CA SER A 93 3.61 0.81 7.00
C SER A 93 2.20 0.37 6.61
N GLY A 94 2.08 -0.60 5.68
CA GLY A 94 0.79 -1.08 5.18
C GLY A 94 -0.14 -1.63 6.26
N SER A 95 0.38 -2.37 7.25
CA SER A 95 -0.46 -2.93 8.32
C SER A 95 -1.08 -1.84 9.21
N PRO A 96 -0.32 -0.84 9.73
CA PRO A 96 -0.91 0.32 10.39
C PRO A 96 -1.87 1.11 9.51
N ALA A 97 -1.60 1.26 8.21
CA ALA A 97 -2.52 1.94 7.30
C ALA A 97 -3.87 1.21 7.21
N ASN A 98 -3.86 -0.11 7.03
CA ASN A 98 -5.08 -0.90 7.01
C ASN A 98 -5.78 -0.89 8.38
N LEU A 99 -5.06 -1.00 9.50
CA LEU A 99 -5.65 -0.86 10.83
C LEU A 99 -6.32 0.51 11.04
N ALA A 100 -5.77 1.58 10.45
CA ALA A 100 -6.40 2.89 10.48
C ALA A 100 -7.75 2.91 9.73
N ILE A 101 -7.87 2.18 8.62
CA ILE A 101 -9.16 2.00 7.93
C ILE A 101 -10.17 1.30 8.84
N TYR A 102 -9.77 0.19 9.49
CA TYR A 102 -10.64 -0.48 10.45
C TYR A 102 -11.08 0.46 11.57
N MET A 103 -10.15 1.18 12.16
CA MET A 103 -10.44 2.11 13.26
C MET A 103 -11.32 3.29 12.83
N ALA A 104 -11.22 3.72 11.57
CA ALA A 104 -12.02 4.83 11.05
C ALA A 104 -13.49 4.46 10.86
N PHE A 105 -13.77 3.21 10.46
CA PHE A 105 -15.09 2.83 9.97
C PHE A 105 -15.77 1.70 10.76
N LEU A 106 -15.07 1.03 11.65
CA LEU A 106 -15.59 -0.13 12.37
C LEU A 106 -15.47 -0.01 13.88
N GLN A 107 -16.33 -0.76 14.57
CA GLN A 107 -16.20 -1.07 15.99
C GLN A 107 -15.73 -2.52 16.16
N PRO A 108 -15.04 -2.88 17.26
CA PRO A 108 -14.69 -4.27 17.54
C PRO A 108 -15.91 -5.19 17.43
N GLY A 109 -15.76 -6.32 16.75
CA GLY A 109 -16.85 -7.27 16.48
C GLY A 109 -17.64 -7.01 15.20
N ASP A 110 -17.46 -5.87 14.54
CA ASP A 110 -18.11 -5.63 13.25
C ASP A 110 -17.61 -6.61 12.16
N THR A 111 -18.49 -6.90 11.21
CA THR A 111 -18.15 -7.78 10.07
C THR A 111 -17.36 -7.02 9.01
N VAL A 112 -16.24 -7.62 8.60
CA VAL A 112 -15.38 -7.16 7.49
C VAL A 112 -15.24 -8.28 6.47
N MET A 113 -15.14 -7.93 5.20
CA MET A 113 -14.90 -8.90 4.14
C MET A 113 -13.60 -8.58 3.39
N GLY A 114 -12.82 -9.61 3.07
CA GLY A 114 -11.57 -9.48 2.32
C GLY A 114 -11.12 -10.81 1.73
N MET A 115 -10.13 -10.78 0.84
CA MET A 115 -9.58 -12.00 0.26
C MET A 115 -8.85 -12.83 1.32
N GLY A 116 -9.10 -14.14 1.33
CA GLY A 116 -8.40 -15.07 2.21
C GLY A 116 -6.89 -15.16 1.88
N LEU A 117 -6.04 -15.26 2.91
CA LEU A 117 -4.58 -15.35 2.74
C LEU A 117 -4.15 -16.47 1.78
N PRO A 118 -4.72 -17.70 1.80
CA PRO A 118 -4.35 -18.77 0.88
C PRO A 118 -4.65 -18.46 -0.60
N PHE A 119 -5.49 -17.46 -0.85
CA PHE A 119 -5.91 -17.06 -2.20
C PHE A 119 -5.20 -15.79 -2.69
N GLY A 120 -4.27 -15.25 -1.90
CA GLY A 120 -3.52 -14.05 -2.25
C GLY A 120 -3.94 -12.79 -1.50
N GLY A 121 -4.76 -12.90 -0.46
CA GLY A 121 -5.09 -11.79 0.44
C GLY A 121 -3.90 -11.38 1.32
N HIS A 122 -4.04 -10.27 2.03
CA HIS A 122 -3.06 -9.82 3.02
C HIS A 122 -3.49 -10.21 4.44
N LEU A 123 -2.52 -10.36 5.36
CA LEU A 123 -2.79 -10.66 6.78
C LEU A 123 -3.83 -9.71 7.39
N THR A 124 -3.77 -8.43 7.04
CA THR A 124 -4.67 -7.40 7.56
C THR A 124 -6.06 -7.41 6.92
N HIS A 125 -6.34 -8.29 5.95
CA HIS A 125 -7.68 -8.46 5.39
C HIS A 125 -8.53 -9.48 6.20
N GLY A 126 -8.31 -9.58 7.51
CA GLY A 126 -9.08 -10.43 8.41
C GLY A 126 -8.49 -11.83 8.64
N TRP A 127 -7.17 -12.03 8.43
CA TRP A 127 -6.57 -13.33 8.72
C TRP A 127 -6.55 -13.62 10.23
N SER A 128 -6.84 -14.86 10.62
CA SER A 128 -7.16 -15.26 12.01
C SER A 128 -6.08 -14.94 13.04
N VAL A 129 -4.80 -14.90 12.66
CA VAL A 129 -3.68 -14.56 13.56
C VAL A 129 -3.39 -13.07 13.63
N SER A 130 -3.91 -12.29 12.69
CA SER A 130 -3.81 -10.83 12.67
C SER A 130 -4.74 -10.19 13.70
N ALA A 131 -4.39 -8.98 14.16
CA ALA A 131 -5.29 -8.17 14.99
C ALA A 131 -6.67 -8.00 14.34
N THR A 132 -6.72 -7.82 13.03
CA THR A 132 -7.96 -7.67 12.26
C THR A 132 -8.84 -8.93 12.31
N GLY A 133 -8.24 -10.13 12.33
CA GLY A 133 -8.97 -11.38 12.48
C GLY A 133 -9.36 -11.73 13.92
N LYS A 134 -8.76 -11.05 14.91
CA LYS A 134 -9.05 -11.26 16.33
C LYS A 134 -10.09 -10.29 16.89
N TRP A 135 -10.10 -9.06 16.38
CA TRP A 135 -10.95 -7.98 16.90
C TRP A 135 -12.24 -7.79 16.11
N PHE A 136 -12.30 -8.30 14.88
CA PHE A 136 -13.44 -8.18 13.98
C PHE A 136 -13.97 -9.55 13.56
N ASN A 137 -15.12 -9.57 12.92
CA ASN A 137 -15.73 -10.79 12.38
C ASN A 137 -15.40 -10.89 10.87
N PRO A 138 -14.33 -11.60 10.46
CA PRO A 138 -13.87 -11.61 9.08
C PRO A 138 -14.59 -12.66 8.24
N VAL A 139 -15.22 -12.23 7.16
CA VAL A 139 -15.70 -13.05 6.04
C VAL A 139 -14.65 -13.04 4.94
N ARG A 140 -14.34 -14.21 4.38
CA ARG A 140 -13.25 -14.33 3.40
C ARG A 140 -13.77 -14.87 2.09
N TYR A 141 -13.57 -14.13 1.02
CA TYR A 141 -13.77 -14.61 -0.33
C TYR A 141 -12.49 -15.26 -0.88
N GLY A 142 -12.65 -16.11 -1.88
CA GLY A 142 -11.55 -16.85 -2.51
C GLY A 142 -11.40 -16.54 -3.98
N VAL A 143 -10.87 -17.54 -4.69
CA VAL A 143 -10.80 -17.57 -6.14
C VAL A 143 -11.45 -18.86 -6.65
N ARG A 144 -12.00 -18.83 -7.83
CA ARG A 144 -12.55 -20.02 -8.52
C ARG A 144 -11.47 -21.07 -8.69
N LYS A 145 -11.80 -22.31 -8.36
CA LYS A 145 -10.85 -23.44 -8.47
C LYS A 145 -10.44 -23.74 -9.90
N ASP A 146 -11.34 -23.52 -10.86
CA ASP A 146 -11.12 -23.78 -12.29
C ASP A 146 -10.30 -22.70 -12.98
N THR A 147 -10.42 -21.45 -12.58
CA THR A 147 -9.78 -20.31 -13.25
C THR A 147 -8.69 -19.61 -12.42
N GLY A 148 -8.64 -19.83 -11.09
CA GLY A 148 -7.76 -19.10 -10.19
C GLY A 148 -8.05 -17.60 -10.11
N ARG A 149 -9.24 -17.15 -10.53
CA ARG A 149 -9.67 -15.73 -10.55
C ARG A 149 -10.71 -15.47 -9.48
N VAL A 150 -10.79 -14.22 -9.02
CA VAL A 150 -11.86 -13.77 -8.12
C VAL A 150 -13.20 -13.96 -8.82
N ASP A 151 -14.16 -14.50 -8.07
CA ASP A 151 -15.56 -14.64 -8.51
C ASP A 151 -16.40 -13.57 -7.83
N LEU A 152 -16.82 -12.57 -8.58
CA LEU A 152 -17.63 -11.47 -8.04
C LEU A 152 -19.03 -11.90 -7.66
N ASP A 153 -19.58 -12.99 -8.24
CA ASP A 153 -20.87 -13.54 -7.83
C ASP A 153 -20.76 -14.14 -6.43
N GLU A 154 -19.68 -14.92 -6.13
CA GLU A 154 -19.38 -15.42 -4.78
C GLU A 154 -19.20 -14.26 -3.78
N VAL A 155 -18.42 -13.22 -4.18
CA VAL A 155 -18.22 -12.02 -3.34
C VAL A 155 -19.56 -11.36 -3.02
N ARG A 156 -20.45 -11.24 -3.99
CA ARG A 156 -21.78 -10.63 -3.82
C ARG A 156 -22.68 -11.49 -2.90
N GLU A 157 -22.71 -12.80 -3.09
CA GLU A 157 -23.47 -13.72 -2.23
C GLU A 157 -23.01 -13.61 -0.78
N LEU A 158 -21.71 -13.67 -0.51
CA LEU A 158 -21.13 -13.50 0.82
C LEU A 158 -21.45 -12.12 1.42
N ALA A 159 -21.39 -11.05 0.60
CA ALA A 159 -21.72 -9.71 1.06
C ALA A 159 -23.20 -9.58 1.45
N LEU A 160 -24.11 -10.17 0.68
CA LEU A 160 -25.55 -10.17 0.97
C LEU A 160 -25.88 -10.97 2.23
N GLU A 161 -25.24 -12.13 2.42
CA GLU A 161 -25.44 -13.01 3.57
C GLU A 161 -24.93 -12.38 4.87
N HIS A 162 -23.69 -11.85 4.82
CA HIS A 162 -22.98 -11.44 6.04
C HIS A 162 -23.04 -9.95 6.34
N ARG A 163 -23.50 -9.11 5.39
CA ARG A 163 -23.64 -7.67 5.54
C ARG A 163 -22.40 -6.98 6.14
N PRO A 164 -21.21 -7.14 5.55
CA PRO A 164 -20.03 -6.50 6.08
C PRO A 164 -20.16 -4.98 6.03
N LYS A 165 -19.58 -4.27 7.01
CA LYS A 165 -19.47 -2.81 7.00
C LYS A 165 -18.29 -2.29 6.20
N LEU A 166 -17.31 -3.15 5.95
CA LEU A 166 -16.09 -2.86 5.20
C LEU A 166 -15.76 -4.03 4.29
N ILE A 167 -15.48 -3.74 3.02
CA ILE A 167 -14.98 -4.71 2.04
C ILE A 167 -13.61 -4.27 1.57
N PHE A 168 -12.60 -5.14 1.73
CA PHE A 168 -11.30 -4.96 1.09
C PHE A 168 -11.27 -5.60 -0.28
N CYS A 169 -10.86 -4.84 -1.30
CA CYS A 169 -10.41 -5.37 -2.59
C CYS A 169 -8.91 -5.12 -2.76
N GLY A 170 -8.24 -6.03 -3.46
CA GLY A 170 -6.78 -6.04 -3.55
C GLY A 170 -6.16 -7.23 -2.82
N GLY A 171 -4.88 -7.43 -3.03
CA GLY A 171 -4.16 -8.56 -2.46
C GLY A 171 -2.66 -8.52 -2.69
N THR A 172 -1.96 -9.54 -2.20
CA THR A 172 -0.49 -9.64 -2.25
C THR A 172 0.01 -10.50 -3.41
N ALA A 173 -0.83 -11.38 -3.94
CA ALA A 173 -0.42 -12.38 -4.95
C ALA A 173 -1.53 -12.60 -5.99
N ILE A 174 -2.11 -11.53 -6.51
CA ILE A 174 -3.10 -11.58 -7.59
C ILE A 174 -2.42 -11.19 -8.90
N PRO A 175 -2.24 -12.12 -9.86
CA PRO A 175 -1.57 -11.82 -11.14
C PRO A 175 -2.50 -11.22 -12.19
N ARG A 176 -3.75 -10.92 -11.86
CA ARG A 176 -4.76 -10.38 -12.78
C ARG A 176 -5.21 -8.98 -12.33
N THR A 177 -5.74 -8.21 -13.28
CA THR A 177 -6.36 -6.92 -12.98
C THR A 177 -7.53 -7.09 -12.01
N ILE A 178 -7.65 -6.13 -11.09
CA ILE A 178 -8.72 -6.08 -10.10
C ILE A 178 -9.89 -5.29 -10.69
N ASP A 179 -11.09 -5.86 -10.62
CA ASP A 179 -12.33 -5.20 -11.04
C ASP A 179 -12.87 -4.32 -9.90
N PHE A 180 -12.34 -3.10 -9.82
CA PHE A 180 -12.75 -2.15 -8.78
C PHE A 180 -14.22 -1.71 -8.93
N GLU A 181 -14.76 -1.64 -10.16
CA GLU A 181 -16.16 -1.27 -10.41
C GLU A 181 -17.11 -2.36 -9.90
N GLY A 182 -16.80 -3.64 -10.17
CA GLY A 182 -17.58 -4.76 -9.67
C GLY A 182 -17.60 -4.79 -8.14
N PHE A 183 -16.47 -4.62 -7.48
CA PHE A 183 -16.41 -4.52 -6.02
C PHE A 183 -17.19 -3.31 -5.49
N ALA A 184 -17.12 -2.15 -6.15
CA ALA A 184 -17.87 -0.96 -5.76
C ALA A 184 -19.38 -1.14 -5.87
N SER A 185 -19.84 -1.85 -6.90
CA SER A 185 -21.25 -2.20 -7.05
C SER A 185 -21.76 -3.04 -5.88
N ILE A 186 -21.01 -4.07 -5.51
CA ILE A 186 -21.32 -4.96 -4.39
C ILE A 186 -21.33 -4.19 -3.07
N ALA A 187 -20.29 -3.37 -2.82
CA ALA A 187 -20.19 -2.58 -1.59
C ALA A 187 -21.39 -1.64 -1.42
N ARG A 188 -21.77 -0.93 -2.50
CA ARG A 188 -22.98 -0.07 -2.51
C ARG A 188 -24.27 -0.85 -2.23
N GLU A 189 -24.42 -2.05 -2.79
CA GLU A 189 -25.62 -2.89 -2.61
C GLU A 189 -25.84 -3.27 -1.14
N VAL A 190 -24.76 -3.46 -0.38
CA VAL A 190 -24.83 -3.84 1.04
C VAL A 190 -24.60 -2.67 2.01
N GLY A 191 -24.27 -1.47 1.51
CA GLY A 191 -23.98 -0.30 2.32
C GLY A 191 -22.63 -0.36 3.03
N ALA A 192 -21.66 -1.08 2.47
CA ALA A 192 -20.31 -1.20 3.00
C ALA A 192 -19.38 -0.10 2.47
N VAL A 193 -18.39 0.28 3.26
CA VAL A 193 -17.24 1.05 2.78
C VAL A 193 -16.36 0.14 1.93
N LEU A 194 -15.97 0.57 0.73
CA LEU A 194 -14.99 -0.14 -0.10
C LEU A 194 -13.59 0.41 0.12
N ALA A 195 -12.69 -0.42 0.63
CA ALA A 195 -11.27 -0.15 0.77
C ALA A 195 -10.46 -0.88 -0.30
N ALA A 196 -9.73 -0.13 -1.14
CA ALA A 196 -8.81 -0.71 -2.10
C ALA A 196 -7.38 -0.73 -1.53
N ASP A 197 -6.85 -1.91 -1.24
CA ASP A 197 -5.44 -2.10 -0.89
C ASP A 197 -4.64 -2.35 -2.18
N ILE A 198 -3.99 -1.28 -2.67
CA ILE A 198 -3.19 -1.33 -3.89
C ILE A 198 -1.69 -1.47 -3.63
N ALA A 199 -1.30 -1.88 -2.44
CA ALA A 199 0.11 -1.93 -2.03
C ALA A 199 1.03 -2.63 -3.05
N HIS A 200 0.59 -3.73 -3.66
CA HIS A 200 1.37 -4.46 -4.65
C HIS A 200 1.36 -3.84 -6.05
N ILE A 201 0.34 -3.06 -6.38
CA ILE A 201 0.12 -2.53 -7.72
C ILE A 201 0.19 -1.00 -7.80
N ALA A 202 0.52 -0.31 -6.70
CA ALA A 202 0.52 1.16 -6.66
C ALA A 202 1.40 1.80 -7.75
N GLY A 203 2.59 1.23 -8.00
CA GLY A 203 3.45 1.70 -9.08
C GLY A 203 2.88 1.43 -10.47
N LEU A 204 2.15 0.33 -10.65
CA LEU A 204 1.46 0.03 -11.91
C LEU A 204 0.27 0.96 -12.14
N VAL A 205 -0.49 1.27 -11.09
CA VAL A 205 -1.58 2.27 -11.14
C VAL A 205 -1.01 3.65 -11.46
N ALA A 206 0.02 4.08 -10.75
CA ALA A 206 0.70 5.37 -10.98
C ALA A 206 1.27 5.50 -12.40
N GLY A 207 1.83 4.41 -12.94
CA GLY A 207 2.36 4.36 -14.30
C GLY A 207 1.33 4.08 -15.40
N GLY A 208 0.06 3.91 -15.06
CA GLY A 208 -1.02 3.64 -16.03
C GLY A 208 -1.01 2.21 -16.61
N ALA A 209 -0.28 1.28 -15.99
CA ALA A 209 -0.20 -0.11 -16.42
C ALA A 209 -1.24 -1.04 -15.74
N HIS A 210 -2.03 -0.50 -14.80
CA HIS A 210 -3.14 -1.17 -14.13
C HIS A 210 -4.27 -0.15 -13.93
N PRO A 211 -5.56 -0.55 -14.00
CA PRO A 211 -6.69 0.33 -13.69
C PRO A 211 -6.58 0.96 -12.31
N SER A 212 -7.06 2.19 -12.17
CA SER A 212 -7.09 2.93 -10.91
C SER A 212 -8.34 2.58 -10.09
N PRO A 213 -8.24 2.48 -8.75
CA PRO A 213 -9.41 2.37 -7.88
C PRO A 213 -10.14 3.71 -7.66
N VAL A 214 -9.54 4.82 -8.09
CA VAL A 214 -10.13 6.16 -7.92
C VAL A 214 -11.41 6.29 -8.72
N GLY A 215 -12.46 6.79 -8.07
CA GLY A 215 -13.82 6.82 -8.62
C GLY A 215 -14.65 5.57 -8.30
N HIS A 216 -14.03 4.50 -7.80
CA HIS A 216 -14.70 3.27 -7.40
C HIS A 216 -14.61 3.03 -5.88
N ALA A 217 -13.42 3.09 -5.32
CA ALA A 217 -13.21 2.87 -3.88
C ALA A 217 -13.44 4.15 -3.06
N ASP A 218 -14.00 3.98 -1.86
CA ASP A 218 -14.21 5.05 -0.89
C ASP A 218 -12.89 5.49 -0.26
N VAL A 219 -12.03 4.51 0.05
CA VAL A 219 -10.70 4.71 0.63
C VAL A 219 -9.69 3.80 -0.04
N ILE A 220 -8.45 4.27 -0.13
CA ILE A 220 -7.35 3.55 -0.78
C ILE A 220 -6.19 3.50 0.19
N SER A 221 -5.62 2.33 0.40
CA SER A 221 -4.35 2.14 1.11
C SER A 221 -3.25 1.66 0.16
N THR A 222 -2.04 2.09 0.43
CA THR A 222 -0.86 1.58 -0.26
C THR A 222 0.38 1.64 0.62
N THR A 223 1.28 0.69 0.41
CA THR A 223 2.68 0.84 0.83
C THR A 223 3.46 1.64 -0.19
N THR A 224 4.58 2.22 0.23
CA THR A 224 5.43 3.04 -0.65
C THR A 224 6.64 2.30 -1.19
N HIS A 225 6.97 1.11 -0.65
CA HIS A 225 8.24 0.41 -0.89
C HIS A 225 8.17 -0.80 -1.84
N LYS A 226 7.03 -1.06 -2.48
CA LYS A 226 6.86 -2.17 -3.43
C LYS A 226 7.00 -1.67 -4.87
N THR A 227 6.00 -1.82 -5.72
CA THR A 227 6.06 -1.33 -7.11
C THR A 227 6.25 0.18 -7.23
N LEU A 228 5.91 0.96 -6.20
CA LEU A 228 6.13 2.41 -6.16
C LEU A 228 7.61 2.80 -5.94
N ARG A 229 8.49 1.86 -5.55
CA ARG A 229 9.94 2.05 -5.38
C ARG A 229 10.35 3.12 -4.36
N GLY A 230 9.53 3.35 -3.33
CA GLY A 230 9.79 4.32 -2.27
C GLY A 230 10.36 3.69 -1.00
N PRO A 231 10.48 4.48 0.08
CA PRO A 231 10.95 4.00 1.38
C PRO A 231 9.93 3.07 2.03
N ARG A 232 10.33 2.38 3.10
CA ARG A 232 9.41 1.65 3.99
C ARG A 232 8.44 2.64 4.64
N GLY A 233 7.18 2.62 4.22
CA GLY A 233 6.13 3.53 4.64
C GLY A 233 4.82 3.14 3.98
N ALA A 234 3.77 3.96 4.19
CA ALA A 234 2.47 3.78 3.55
C ALA A 234 1.73 5.11 3.40
N MET A 235 0.67 5.08 2.63
CA MET A 235 -0.25 6.21 2.45
C MET A 235 -1.70 5.73 2.51
N LEU A 236 -2.57 6.62 2.98
CA LEU A 236 -4.01 6.49 2.88
C LEU A 236 -4.55 7.62 2.00
N MET A 237 -5.50 7.32 1.14
CA MET A 237 -6.07 8.27 0.20
C MET A 237 -7.60 8.17 0.19
N ALA A 238 -8.27 9.28 -0.05
CA ALA A 238 -9.72 9.35 -0.20
C ALA A 238 -10.13 10.47 -1.16
N THR A 239 -11.34 10.38 -1.70
CA THR A 239 -11.92 11.43 -2.53
C THR A 239 -12.87 12.34 -1.76
N SER A 240 -13.47 11.88 -0.65
CA SER A 240 -14.40 12.64 0.18
C SER A 240 -13.73 13.22 1.42
N ASP A 241 -14.18 14.42 1.85
CA ASP A 241 -13.74 15.09 3.08
C ASP A 241 -14.08 14.26 4.33
N GLU A 242 -15.23 13.59 4.33
CA GLU A 242 -15.69 12.76 5.44
C GLU A 242 -14.74 11.59 5.70
N HIS A 243 -14.43 10.80 4.65
CA HIS A 243 -13.52 9.66 4.75
C HIS A 243 -12.10 10.11 5.11
N ALA A 244 -11.62 11.22 4.52
CA ALA A 244 -10.31 11.78 4.86
C ALA A 244 -10.22 12.19 6.33
N THR A 245 -11.28 12.82 6.87
CA THR A 245 -11.34 13.23 8.27
C THR A 245 -11.31 12.01 9.20
N ALA A 246 -12.07 10.96 8.87
CA ALA A 246 -12.10 9.73 9.65
C ALA A 246 -10.72 9.03 9.64
N LEU A 247 -10.11 8.89 8.45
CA LEU A 247 -8.77 8.31 8.31
C LEU A 247 -7.71 9.10 9.08
N ASN A 248 -7.71 10.43 8.99
CA ASN A 248 -6.75 11.26 9.71
C ASN A 248 -6.87 11.08 11.22
N LYS A 249 -8.08 11.06 11.79
CA LYS A 249 -8.30 10.80 13.21
C LYS A 249 -7.84 9.40 13.61
N ALA A 250 -8.05 8.41 12.77
CA ALA A 250 -7.63 7.04 13.02
C ALA A 250 -6.11 6.88 12.98
N VAL A 251 -5.41 7.56 12.07
CA VAL A 251 -3.94 7.57 12.04
C VAL A 251 -3.40 8.30 13.26
N PHE A 252 -3.75 9.57 13.45
CA PHE A 252 -3.34 10.35 14.60
C PHE A 252 -4.53 11.13 15.17
N PRO A 253 -4.82 11.01 16.46
CA PRO A 253 -4.05 10.30 17.51
C PRO A 253 -4.46 8.82 17.70
N GLY A 254 -5.26 8.24 16.80
CA GLY A 254 -5.88 6.93 17.01
C GLY A 254 -4.86 5.79 17.19
N LEU A 255 -3.94 5.62 16.25
CA LEU A 255 -3.00 4.50 16.22
C LEU A 255 -1.54 4.91 16.38
N GLN A 256 -1.18 6.13 15.99
CA GLN A 256 0.19 6.60 15.93
C GLN A 256 0.36 7.89 16.72
N GLY A 257 1.62 8.15 17.15
CA GLY A 257 2.10 9.44 17.66
C GLY A 257 2.86 10.20 16.57
N GLY A 258 4.11 10.63 16.87
CA GLY A 258 4.93 11.41 15.95
C GLY A 258 5.21 10.68 14.64
N PRO A 259 4.98 11.32 13.49
CA PRO A 259 5.30 10.73 12.18
C PRO A 259 6.81 10.64 11.96
N HIS A 260 7.20 9.76 11.04
CA HIS A 260 8.60 9.59 10.63
C HIS A 260 8.93 10.59 9.51
N ASN A 261 9.35 11.81 9.86
CA ASN A 261 9.54 12.91 8.91
C ASN A 261 10.57 12.60 7.80
N HIS A 262 11.63 11.85 8.11
CA HIS A 262 12.61 11.38 7.13
C HIS A 262 11.96 10.40 6.12
N THR A 263 11.06 9.53 6.57
CA THR A 263 10.28 8.67 5.69
C THR A 263 9.32 9.48 4.81
N THR A 264 8.64 10.48 5.38
CA THR A 264 7.77 11.40 4.61
C THR A 264 8.54 12.13 3.51
N ALA A 265 9.75 12.61 3.79
CA ALA A 265 10.62 13.21 2.79
C ALA A 265 10.99 12.22 1.68
N ALA A 266 11.35 11.00 2.04
CA ALA A 266 11.68 9.95 1.07
C ALA A 266 10.45 9.51 0.24
N ILE A 267 9.25 9.49 0.83
CA ILE A 267 7.98 9.30 0.10
C ILE A 267 7.79 10.42 -0.93
N ALA A 268 8.03 11.68 -0.55
CA ALA A 268 7.93 12.79 -1.48
C ALA A 268 8.89 12.67 -2.67
N VAL A 269 10.13 12.16 -2.44
CA VAL A 269 11.09 11.88 -3.52
C VAL A 269 10.56 10.77 -4.44
N ALA A 270 10.12 9.65 -3.88
CA ALA A 270 9.59 8.52 -4.65
C ALA A 270 8.37 8.91 -5.51
N LEU A 271 7.46 9.72 -4.96
CA LEU A 271 6.31 10.24 -5.71
C LEU A 271 6.72 11.16 -6.86
N ARG A 272 7.80 11.93 -6.71
CA ARG A 272 8.37 12.73 -7.79
C ARG A 272 8.93 11.86 -8.89
N GLU A 273 9.66 10.80 -8.55
CA GLU A 273 10.18 9.83 -9.52
C GLU A 273 9.03 9.11 -10.24
N ALA A 274 8.00 8.67 -9.50
CA ALA A 274 6.84 7.97 -10.05
C ALA A 274 5.99 8.83 -11.02
N ALA A 275 6.12 10.15 -10.97
CA ALA A 275 5.43 11.06 -11.88
C ALA A 275 6.14 11.26 -13.24
N THR A 276 7.28 10.59 -13.48
CA THR A 276 8.06 10.74 -14.72
C THR A 276 7.60 9.77 -15.80
N ASP A 277 7.88 10.11 -17.07
CA ASP A 277 7.60 9.20 -18.19
C ASP A 277 8.49 7.95 -18.15
N ASP A 278 9.71 8.04 -17.62
CA ASP A 278 10.59 6.88 -17.39
C ASP A 278 9.95 5.89 -16.42
N PHE A 279 9.26 6.37 -15.38
CA PHE A 279 8.55 5.49 -14.45
C PHE A 279 7.32 4.84 -15.10
N LYS A 280 6.60 5.55 -15.95
CA LYS A 280 5.51 4.96 -16.75
C LYS A 280 6.04 3.83 -17.64
N ALA A 281 7.14 4.08 -18.36
CA ALA A 281 7.80 3.06 -19.17
C ALA A 281 8.22 1.84 -18.32
N TYR A 282 8.79 2.09 -17.12
CA TYR A 282 9.12 1.03 -16.17
C TYR A 282 7.88 0.21 -15.75
N ALA A 283 6.76 0.84 -15.43
CA ALA A 283 5.55 0.14 -15.01
C ALA A 283 5.00 -0.78 -16.12
N HIS A 284 4.97 -0.31 -17.35
CA HIS A 284 4.59 -1.12 -18.51
C HIS A 284 5.58 -2.26 -18.79
N GLN A 285 6.90 -2.01 -18.61
CA GLN A 285 7.93 -3.03 -18.77
C GLN A 285 7.79 -4.15 -17.72
N VAL A 286 7.41 -3.81 -16.47
CA VAL A 286 7.13 -4.81 -15.42
C VAL A 286 6.02 -5.77 -15.86
N VAL A 287 4.93 -5.25 -16.42
CA VAL A 287 3.82 -6.07 -16.93
C VAL A 287 4.28 -6.93 -18.12
N ALA A 288 5.03 -6.36 -19.05
CA ALA A 288 5.56 -7.10 -20.21
C ALA A 288 6.51 -8.25 -19.77
N ASN A 289 7.39 -7.98 -18.79
CA ASN A 289 8.30 -8.99 -18.25
C ASN A 289 7.55 -10.11 -17.52
N ALA A 290 6.52 -9.77 -16.73
CA ALA A 290 5.70 -10.76 -16.03
C ALA A 290 4.97 -11.66 -17.03
N LYS A 291 4.44 -11.09 -18.12
CA LYS A 291 3.80 -11.85 -19.18
C LYS A 291 4.80 -12.79 -19.87
N ALA A 292 5.96 -12.29 -20.28
CA ALA A 292 6.99 -13.09 -20.92
C ALA A 292 7.46 -14.26 -20.03
N LEU A 293 7.64 -14.01 -18.71
CA LEU A 293 7.98 -15.05 -17.74
C LEU A 293 6.87 -16.11 -17.64
N ALA A 294 5.62 -15.68 -17.59
CA ALA A 294 4.47 -16.60 -17.52
C ALA A 294 4.37 -17.46 -18.78
N ASP A 295 4.50 -16.86 -19.98
CA ASP A 295 4.44 -17.56 -21.26
C ASP A 295 5.58 -18.60 -21.35
N GLU A 296 6.81 -18.25 -20.94
CA GLU A 296 7.96 -19.16 -20.94
C GLU A 296 7.79 -20.32 -19.95
N LEU A 297 7.33 -20.05 -18.73
CA LEU A 297 7.05 -21.08 -17.74
C LEU A 297 5.97 -22.05 -18.23
N GLY A 298 4.88 -21.53 -18.80
CA GLY A 298 3.82 -22.34 -19.38
C GLY A 298 4.32 -23.22 -20.53
N SER A 299 5.18 -22.70 -21.43
CA SER A 299 5.78 -23.45 -22.52
C SER A 299 6.67 -24.61 -22.04
N ARG A 300 7.24 -24.49 -20.84
CA ARG A 300 8.05 -25.53 -20.18
C ARG A 300 7.22 -26.50 -19.33
N GLY A 301 5.90 -26.42 -19.36
CA GLY A 301 4.99 -27.37 -18.70
C GLY A 301 4.72 -27.03 -17.21
N PHE A 302 4.99 -25.80 -16.76
CA PHE A 302 4.57 -25.36 -15.43
C PHE A 302 3.10 -24.92 -15.45
N ASP A 303 2.32 -25.40 -14.49
CA ASP A 303 0.96 -24.94 -14.26
C ASP A 303 0.99 -23.60 -13.49
N LEU A 304 0.42 -22.57 -14.10
CA LEU A 304 0.36 -21.23 -13.51
C LEU A 304 -1.02 -20.95 -12.95
N VAL A 305 -1.09 -20.42 -11.73
CA VAL A 305 -2.35 -19.94 -11.15
C VAL A 305 -2.98 -18.93 -12.10
N SER A 306 -4.27 -19.05 -12.36
CA SER A 306 -5.05 -18.27 -13.35
C SER A 306 -4.56 -18.37 -14.80
N GLY A 307 -3.70 -19.32 -15.15
CA GLY A 307 -3.12 -19.46 -16.48
C GLY A 307 -2.16 -18.33 -16.88
N GLY A 308 -1.53 -17.67 -15.89
CA GLY A 308 -0.56 -16.60 -16.10
C GLY A 308 -0.99 -15.23 -15.54
N THR A 309 -0.57 -14.17 -16.23
CA THR A 309 -0.77 -12.79 -15.75
C THR A 309 -1.40 -11.91 -16.84
#